data_3a74eae8c07b1ff59edc07d6c6469eb6
#
_entry.id   3a74eae8c07b1ff59edc07d6c6469eb6
#
_cell.length_a   1.000
_cell.length_b   1.000
_cell.length_c   1.000
_cell.angle_alpha   90.00
_cell.angle_beta   90.00
_cell.angle_gamma   90.00
#
_symmetry.space_group_name_H-M   'P 1'
#
loop_
_entity.id
_entity.type
_entity.pdbx_description
1 polymer ?
#
loop_
_entity_poly.entity_id
_entity_poly.type
_entity_poly.pdbx_seq_one_letter_code
_entity_poly.pdbx_strand_id
1 'polypeptide(L)'
;MKILTVIGARPQFIKASVVSAAIKNTTDLSEEIIHTGQHFDANMSNIFFDQLGIPKPHYQLDINSGGHGAMTGRMLEAIEKICLESKPDRLMVYGDTNSTLAGALAASKLHIPVAHIEAGLRSFNMHMPEEINRILTDQVSDILFCPTETAVKNLKSEGFEQKPVQVLNVGDVMQDSSMFFAERAVKGDALKSVPESNFIVATLHRAENTDDPVRLKAIVDALNYIHQHILPVVLPLHPRTQKVVKSLGLKLEMLVLEPVGYLEMIWLLKHCNAVVSDSGGVQKEAFFFKKPCITMRDQTEWVELIEQGVNVLTGADTQKIIEYTKAMLDKKIEDPLNLYGGGNASSNIVQYLKSTL
;
A
#
# COMPACT_ATOMS: atom_id res chain seq x y z
N MET A 1 11.31 2.73 25.68
CA MET A 1 9.92 2.99 25.24
C MET A 1 9.34 1.69 24.70
N LYS A 2 8.20 1.29 25.23
CA LYS A 2 7.44 0.13 24.75
C LYS A 2 6.38 0.59 23.74
N ILE A 3 6.46 0.10 22.51
CA ILE A 3 5.56 0.44 21.42
C ILE A 3 4.61 -0.74 21.19
N LEU A 4 3.31 -0.46 21.10
CA LEU A 4 2.30 -1.43 20.72
C LEU A 4 1.83 -1.14 19.29
N THR A 5 2.20 -1.99 18.34
CA THR A 5 1.91 -1.85 16.91
C THR A 5 0.63 -2.61 16.57
N VAL A 6 -0.30 -1.96 15.85
CA VAL A 6 -1.55 -2.58 15.40
C VAL A 6 -1.55 -2.72 13.88
N ILE A 7 -1.67 -3.95 13.40
CA ILE A 7 -1.75 -4.30 11.97
C ILE A 7 -2.83 -5.36 11.74
N GLY A 8 -3.41 -5.39 10.53
CA GLY A 8 -4.49 -6.33 10.22
C GLY A 8 -4.69 -6.60 8.73
N ALA A 9 -4.06 -5.82 7.86
CA ALA A 9 -4.21 -5.95 6.42
C ALA A 9 -2.85 -6.11 5.74
N ARG A 10 -2.82 -6.83 4.61
CA ARG A 10 -1.60 -7.14 3.85
C ARG A 10 -0.65 -5.94 3.65
N PRO A 11 -1.10 -4.74 3.21
CA PRO A 11 -0.20 -3.61 3.05
C PRO A 11 0.46 -3.15 4.35
N GLN A 12 -0.24 -3.31 5.48
CA GLN A 12 0.30 -2.95 6.80
C GLN A 12 1.45 -3.86 7.21
N PHE A 13 1.37 -5.17 6.90
CA PHE A 13 2.48 -6.11 7.17
C PHE A 13 3.74 -5.71 6.41
N ILE A 14 3.59 -5.36 5.13
CA ILE A 14 4.70 -4.92 4.28
C ILE A 14 5.38 -3.68 4.88
N LYS A 15 4.59 -2.67 5.24
CA LYS A 15 5.08 -1.43 5.87
C LYS A 15 5.71 -1.67 7.23
N ALA A 16 5.07 -2.48 8.08
CA ALA A 16 5.56 -2.80 9.41
C ALA A 16 6.90 -3.55 9.37
N SER A 17 7.17 -4.38 8.37
CA SER A 17 8.39 -5.19 8.29
C SER A 17 9.67 -4.36 8.44
N VAL A 18 9.78 -3.24 7.72
CA VAL A 18 10.98 -2.39 7.73
C VAL A 18 11.05 -1.53 8.98
N VAL A 19 9.92 -1.06 9.51
CA VAL A 19 9.89 -0.27 10.75
C VAL A 19 10.20 -1.16 11.96
N SER A 20 9.60 -2.36 12.04
CA SER A 20 9.89 -3.34 13.09
C SER A 20 11.36 -3.79 13.07
N ALA A 21 11.94 -3.98 11.86
CA ALA A 21 13.37 -4.27 11.72
C ALA A 21 14.25 -3.11 12.25
N ALA A 22 13.86 -1.87 11.96
CA ALA A 22 14.57 -0.68 12.46
C ALA A 22 14.43 -0.53 13.97
N ILE A 23 13.25 -0.77 14.56
CA ILE A 23 13.02 -0.78 16.02
C ILE A 23 13.90 -1.85 16.68
N LYS A 24 13.90 -3.09 16.15
CA LYS A 24 14.70 -4.21 16.68
C LYS A 24 16.19 -3.91 16.74
N ASN A 25 16.70 -3.12 15.81
CA ASN A 25 18.10 -2.71 15.74
C ASN A 25 18.42 -1.46 16.58
N THR A 26 17.45 -0.94 17.32
CA THR A 26 17.59 0.29 18.11
C THR A 26 17.52 -0.05 19.60
N THR A 27 18.51 0.38 20.36
CA THR A 27 18.47 0.29 21.83
C THR A 27 17.37 1.19 22.38
N ASP A 28 16.81 0.82 23.54
CA ASP A 28 15.81 1.57 24.31
C ASP A 28 14.39 1.60 23.70
N LEU A 29 14.18 0.93 22.56
CA LEU A 29 12.86 0.68 22.00
C LEU A 29 12.54 -0.83 22.04
N SER A 30 11.30 -1.14 22.38
CA SER A 30 10.75 -2.50 22.27
C SER A 30 9.39 -2.46 21.60
N GLU A 31 9.06 -3.48 20.81
CA GLU A 31 7.80 -3.56 20.07
C GLU A 31 7.02 -4.81 20.44
N GLU A 32 5.73 -4.64 20.71
CA GLU A 32 4.74 -5.71 20.72
C GLU A 32 3.77 -5.48 19.56
N ILE A 33 3.33 -6.56 18.89
CA ILE A 33 2.48 -6.49 17.71
C ILE A 33 1.13 -7.14 17.98
N ILE A 34 0.05 -6.42 17.67
CA ILE A 34 -1.31 -6.94 17.59
C ILE A 34 -1.63 -7.20 16.11
N HIS A 35 -1.98 -8.44 15.79
CA HIS A 35 -2.60 -8.81 14.53
C HIS A 35 -4.11 -8.88 14.71
N THR A 36 -4.86 -7.96 14.10
CA THR A 36 -6.32 -7.91 14.28
C THR A 36 -7.07 -9.01 13.52
N GLY A 37 -6.49 -9.56 12.46
CA GLY A 37 -7.11 -10.56 11.61
C GLY A 37 -8.00 -9.98 10.50
N GLN A 38 -8.04 -8.66 10.28
CA GLN A 38 -8.95 -8.01 9.31
C GLN A 38 -8.89 -8.64 7.91
N HIS A 39 -7.71 -8.94 7.39
CA HIS A 39 -7.53 -9.72 6.17
C HIS A 39 -7.00 -11.11 6.57
N PHE A 40 -7.93 -11.97 6.91
CA PHE A 40 -7.63 -13.34 7.30
C PHE A 40 -7.63 -14.26 6.06
N ASP A 41 -6.43 -14.61 5.61
CA ASP A 41 -6.17 -15.84 4.89
C ASP A 41 -5.10 -16.59 5.71
N ALA A 42 -5.49 -17.71 6.33
CA ALA A 42 -4.61 -18.47 7.21
C ALA A 42 -3.27 -18.85 6.52
N ASN A 43 -3.32 -19.13 5.22
CA ASN A 43 -2.13 -19.43 4.42
C ASN A 43 -1.28 -18.19 4.13
N MET A 44 -1.90 -16.99 4.02
CA MET A 44 -1.19 -15.76 3.72
C MET A 44 -0.48 -15.17 4.95
N SER A 45 -1.06 -15.28 6.16
CA SER A 45 -0.47 -14.68 7.36
C SER A 45 0.88 -15.28 7.73
N ASN A 46 1.00 -16.60 7.79
CA ASN A 46 2.26 -17.28 8.13
C ASN A 46 3.33 -17.06 7.07
N ILE A 47 2.97 -17.17 5.79
CA ILE A 47 3.89 -16.90 4.68
C ILE A 47 4.41 -15.47 4.73
N PHE A 48 3.55 -14.50 5.04
CA PHE A 48 3.96 -13.10 5.16
C PHE A 48 4.95 -12.88 6.30
N PHE A 49 4.70 -13.42 7.49
CA PHE A 49 5.62 -13.28 8.63
C PHE A 49 6.98 -13.92 8.32
N ASP A 50 6.98 -15.11 7.72
CA ASP A 50 8.21 -15.82 7.39
C ASP A 50 8.99 -15.14 6.24
N GLN A 51 8.31 -14.75 5.15
CA GLN A 51 8.95 -14.12 3.99
C GLN A 51 9.39 -12.68 4.25
N LEU A 52 8.62 -11.91 5.00
CA LEU A 52 8.92 -10.52 5.30
C LEU A 52 9.81 -10.36 6.54
N GLY A 53 10.08 -11.43 7.28
CA GLY A 53 10.88 -11.39 8.49
C GLY A 53 10.28 -10.53 9.61
N ILE A 54 8.95 -10.35 9.61
CA ILE A 54 8.24 -9.61 10.67
C ILE A 54 8.23 -10.48 11.92
N PRO A 55 8.45 -9.90 13.11
CA PRO A 55 8.26 -10.63 14.36
C PRO A 55 6.85 -11.21 14.45
N LYS A 56 6.73 -12.44 14.96
CA LYS A 56 5.40 -13.03 15.20
C LYS A 56 4.59 -12.12 16.10
N PRO A 57 3.29 -11.92 15.82
CA PRO A 57 2.44 -11.09 16.66
C PRO A 57 2.39 -11.65 18.08
N HIS A 58 2.44 -10.76 19.05
CA HIS A 58 2.27 -11.09 20.48
C HIS A 58 0.79 -11.38 20.79
N TYR A 59 -0.11 -10.71 20.06
CA TYR A 59 -1.55 -10.84 20.22
C TYR A 59 -2.21 -11.07 18.86
N GLN A 60 -3.09 -12.07 18.79
CA GLN A 60 -3.88 -12.38 17.60
C GLN A 60 -5.37 -12.32 17.94
N LEU A 61 -6.16 -11.51 17.20
CA LEU A 61 -7.55 -11.25 17.52
C LEU A 61 -8.54 -12.02 16.65
N ASP A 62 -8.14 -12.44 15.45
CA ASP A 62 -8.95 -13.18 14.46
C ASP A 62 -10.30 -12.52 14.12
N ILE A 63 -10.33 -11.18 14.05
CA ILE A 63 -11.54 -10.40 13.80
C ILE A 63 -11.62 -10.07 12.31
N ASN A 64 -12.30 -10.93 11.53
CA ASN A 64 -12.34 -10.88 10.06
C ASN A 64 -13.76 -10.89 9.46
N SER A 65 -14.80 -10.79 10.27
CA SER A 65 -16.18 -10.95 9.81
C SER A 65 -17.11 -9.84 10.29
N GLY A 66 -18.21 -9.64 9.57
CA GLY A 66 -19.20 -8.60 9.85
C GLY A 66 -19.02 -7.32 9.04
N GLY A 67 -19.93 -6.38 9.16
CA GLY A 67 -19.81 -5.05 8.55
C GLY A 67 -18.77 -4.18 9.25
N HIS A 68 -18.40 -3.06 8.63
CA HIS A 68 -17.38 -2.13 9.14
C HIS A 68 -17.58 -1.78 10.63
N GLY A 69 -18.80 -1.40 11.03
CA GLY A 69 -19.09 -1.01 12.42
C GLY A 69 -18.85 -2.14 13.42
N ALA A 70 -19.38 -3.34 13.13
CA ALA A 70 -19.21 -4.51 14.01
C ALA A 70 -17.74 -4.97 14.10
N MET A 71 -17.02 -4.92 12.99
CA MET A 71 -15.60 -5.28 12.93
C MET A 71 -14.76 -4.28 13.73
N THR A 72 -14.92 -2.97 13.46
CA THR A 72 -14.19 -1.90 14.16
C THR A 72 -14.49 -1.91 15.66
N GLY A 73 -15.76 -2.10 16.06
CA GLY A 73 -16.16 -2.15 17.47
C GLY A 73 -15.50 -3.31 18.23
N ARG A 74 -15.49 -4.52 17.66
CA ARG A 74 -14.81 -5.68 18.28
C ARG A 74 -13.31 -5.51 18.35
N MET A 75 -12.67 -4.93 17.31
CA MET A 75 -11.24 -4.61 17.33
C MET A 75 -10.93 -3.60 18.42
N LEU A 76 -11.72 -2.52 18.52
CA LEU A 76 -11.55 -1.48 19.53
C LEU A 76 -11.61 -2.06 20.94
N GLU A 77 -12.64 -2.86 21.27
CA GLU A 77 -12.78 -3.51 22.56
C GLU A 77 -11.59 -4.44 22.91
N ALA A 78 -11.14 -5.24 21.94
CA ALA A 78 -10.05 -6.18 22.15
C ALA A 78 -8.69 -5.45 22.33
N ILE A 79 -8.45 -4.40 21.52
CA ILE A 79 -7.23 -3.59 21.61
C ILE A 79 -7.19 -2.82 22.93
N GLU A 80 -8.32 -2.27 23.39
CA GLU A 80 -8.42 -1.59 24.70
C GLU A 80 -7.97 -2.52 25.85
N LYS A 81 -8.46 -3.76 25.88
CA LYS A 81 -8.06 -4.76 26.88
C LYS A 81 -6.55 -5.00 26.87
N ILE A 82 -5.97 -5.18 25.67
CA ILE A 82 -4.52 -5.37 25.52
C ILE A 82 -3.75 -4.14 25.98
N CYS A 83 -4.20 -2.92 25.66
CA CYS A 83 -3.57 -1.69 26.12
C CYS A 83 -3.53 -1.60 27.66
N LEU A 84 -4.62 -1.98 28.34
CA LEU A 84 -4.68 -1.99 29.81
C LEU A 84 -3.73 -3.02 30.45
N GLU A 85 -3.55 -4.17 29.80
CA GLU A 85 -2.65 -5.25 30.25
C GLU A 85 -1.18 -4.93 29.95
N SER A 86 -0.89 -4.57 28.67
CA SER A 86 0.45 -4.34 28.15
C SER A 86 1.07 -3.03 28.64
N LYS A 87 0.23 -2.01 28.89
CA LYS A 87 0.63 -0.65 29.31
C LYS A 87 1.75 -0.08 28.43
N PRO A 88 1.53 0.06 27.12
CA PRO A 88 2.55 0.60 26.22
C PRO A 88 2.74 2.10 26.49
N ASP A 89 3.95 2.57 26.26
CA ASP A 89 4.25 4.02 26.28
C ASP A 89 3.66 4.73 25.05
N ARG A 90 3.48 3.99 23.94
CA ARG A 90 2.93 4.51 22.67
C ARG A 90 2.26 3.42 21.87
N LEU A 91 1.16 3.77 21.19
CA LEU A 91 0.54 2.90 20.19
C LEU A 91 0.88 3.40 18.79
N MET A 92 1.22 2.49 17.88
CA MET A 92 1.60 2.78 16.50
C MET A 92 0.63 2.11 15.51
N VAL A 93 0.12 2.89 14.57
CA VAL A 93 -0.82 2.44 13.54
C VAL A 93 -0.34 2.83 12.13
N TYR A 94 -0.82 2.11 11.11
CA TYR A 94 -0.42 2.27 9.72
C TYR A 94 -1.62 2.48 8.81
N GLY A 95 -1.54 3.49 7.93
CA GLY A 95 -2.51 3.71 6.85
C GLY A 95 -3.94 3.98 7.35
N ASP A 96 -4.93 3.31 6.77
CA ASP A 96 -6.32 3.74 6.82
C ASP A 96 -7.36 2.60 6.95
N THR A 97 -6.96 1.46 7.47
CA THR A 97 -7.85 0.31 7.66
C THR A 97 -8.76 0.47 8.90
N ASN A 98 -9.76 -0.41 9.05
CA ASN A 98 -10.54 -0.47 10.29
C ASN A 98 -9.66 -0.78 11.50
N SER A 99 -8.59 -1.56 11.33
CA SER A 99 -7.60 -1.86 12.38
C SER A 99 -6.87 -0.60 12.83
N THR A 100 -6.51 0.28 11.89
CA THR A 100 -5.88 1.57 12.15
C THR A 100 -6.78 2.45 13.03
N LEU A 101 -8.03 2.64 12.60
CA LEU A 101 -9.00 3.46 13.34
C LEU A 101 -9.28 2.88 14.73
N ALA A 102 -9.51 1.57 14.83
CA ALA A 102 -9.80 0.91 16.10
C ALA A 102 -8.65 1.05 17.09
N GLY A 103 -7.40 0.85 16.62
CA GLY A 103 -6.21 1.02 17.46
C GLY A 103 -6.03 2.45 17.96
N ALA A 104 -6.13 3.41 17.07
CA ALA A 104 -5.99 4.83 17.40
C ALA A 104 -7.05 5.30 18.41
N LEU A 105 -8.32 4.93 18.19
CA LEU A 105 -9.40 5.30 19.11
C LEU A 105 -9.27 4.64 20.48
N ALA A 106 -8.90 3.35 20.56
CA ALA A 106 -8.71 2.65 21.83
C ALA A 106 -7.60 3.33 22.66
N ALA A 107 -6.44 3.59 22.04
CA ALA A 107 -5.30 4.21 22.72
C ALA A 107 -5.60 5.66 23.16
N SER A 108 -6.18 6.47 22.27
CA SER A 108 -6.50 7.86 22.57
C SER A 108 -7.44 8.00 23.77
N LYS A 109 -8.46 7.12 23.89
CA LYS A 109 -9.37 7.12 25.05
C LYS A 109 -8.71 6.70 26.37
N LEU A 110 -7.63 5.93 26.30
CA LEU A 110 -6.80 5.54 27.44
C LEU A 110 -5.65 6.53 27.72
N HIS A 111 -5.58 7.64 26.97
CA HIS A 111 -4.51 8.63 27.05
C HIS A 111 -3.13 8.06 26.72
N ILE A 112 -3.07 7.00 25.92
CA ILE A 112 -1.84 6.43 25.37
C ILE A 112 -1.53 7.19 24.08
N PRO A 113 -0.35 7.84 23.96
CA PRO A 113 0.02 8.60 22.75
C PRO A 113 0.00 7.72 21.50
N VAL A 114 -0.54 8.25 20.41
CA VAL A 114 -0.67 7.54 19.13
C VAL A 114 0.28 8.09 18.09
N ALA A 115 1.02 7.21 17.42
CA ALA A 115 1.82 7.52 16.24
C ALA A 115 1.16 6.92 14.99
N HIS A 116 0.82 7.76 14.02
CA HIS A 116 0.20 7.34 12.76
C HIS A 116 1.21 7.41 11.61
N ILE A 117 1.55 6.24 11.04
CA ILE A 117 2.42 6.12 9.86
C ILE A 117 1.56 6.14 8.61
N GLU A 118 1.97 6.90 7.60
CA GLU A 118 1.23 7.22 6.36
C GLU A 118 0.03 8.15 6.64
N ALA A 119 0.26 9.14 7.51
CA ALA A 119 -0.70 10.18 7.89
C ALA A 119 -0.85 11.26 6.81
N GLY A 120 -1.95 12.00 6.85
CA GLY A 120 -2.18 13.18 6.02
C GLY A 120 -2.56 12.92 4.56
N LEU A 121 -2.67 11.67 4.13
CA LEU A 121 -3.21 11.36 2.80
C LEU A 121 -4.69 11.71 2.71
N ARG A 122 -5.12 12.23 1.54
CA ARG A 122 -6.54 12.55 1.27
C ARG A 122 -6.94 12.15 -0.15
N SER A 123 -8.08 11.47 -0.25
CA SER A 123 -8.77 11.23 -1.52
C SER A 123 -9.88 12.25 -1.76
N PHE A 124 -10.27 13.00 -0.71
CA PHE A 124 -11.41 13.92 -0.69
C PHE A 124 -12.74 13.27 -1.06
N ASN A 125 -12.82 11.94 -0.97
CA ASN A 125 -14.02 11.16 -1.27
C ASN A 125 -14.54 10.46 0.00
N MET A 126 -15.48 11.10 0.68
CA MET A 126 -16.09 10.58 1.91
C MET A 126 -16.96 9.32 1.73
N HIS A 127 -17.19 8.87 0.49
CA HIS A 127 -17.81 7.57 0.24
C HIS A 127 -16.83 6.39 0.42
N MET A 128 -15.52 6.67 0.50
CA MET A 128 -14.50 5.66 0.79
C MET A 128 -14.37 5.47 2.30
N PRO A 129 -14.58 4.24 2.82
CA PRO A 129 -14.35 3.94 4.24
C PRO A 129 -12.95 4.30 4.73
N GLU A 130 -11.95 4.11 3.85
CA GLU A 130 -10.54 4.43 4.12
C GLU A 130 -10.33 5.93 4.36
N GLU A 131 -11.05 6.79 3.64
CA GLU A 131 -10.96 8.24 3.84
C GLU A 131 -11.45 8.64 5.22
N ILE A 132 -12.58 8.08 5.65
CA ILE A 132 -13.13 8.29 6.99
C ILE A 132 -12.13 7.83 8.05
N ASN A 133 -11.57 6.62 7.87
CA ASN A 133 -10.62 6.05 8.81
C ASN A 133 -9.36 6.94 8.97
N ARG A 134 -8.76 7.40 7.86
CA ARG A 134 -7.52 8.20 7.94
C ARG A 134 -7.73 9.57 8.55
N ILE A 135 -8.83 10.25 8.20
CA ILE A 135 -9.19 11.54 8.78
C ILE A 135 -9.35 11.40 10.30
N LEU A 136 -10.14 10.44 10.77
CA LEU A 136 -10.37 10.24 12.19
C LEU A 136 -9.10 9.81 12.93
N THR A 137 -8.27 8.96 12.33
CA THR A 137 -7.00 8.54 12.91
C THR A 137 -6.05 9.73 13.07
N ASP A 138 -5.91 10.58 12.05
CA ASP A 138 -5.10 11.80 12.13
C ASP A 138 -5.58 12.70 13.27
N GLN A 139 -6.92 12.85 13.45
CA GLN A 139 -7.49 13.75 14.49
C GLN A 139 -7.18 13.31 15.93
N VAL A 140 -6.96 12.03 16.17
CA VAL A 140 -6.73 11.47 17.52
C VAL A 140 -5.27 11.07 17.77
N SER A 141 -4.39 11.31 16.81
CA SER A 141 -2.97 10.96 16.90
C SER A 141 -2.12 12.15 17.39
N ASP A 142 -1.05 11.85 18.14
CA ASP A 142 -0.09 12.84 18.67
C ASP A 142 1.07 13.06 17.72
N ILE A 143 1.42 12.04 16.92
CA ILE A 143 2.49 12.12 15.91
C ILE A 143 1.93 11.63 14.59
N LEU A 144 2.13 12.44 13.55
CA LEU A 144 1.69 12.21 12.18
C LEU A 144 2.92 12.09 11.27
N PHE A 145 3.30 10.87 10.96
CA PHE A 145 4.39 10.55 10.04
C PHE A 145 3.87 10.57 8.60
N CYS A 146 4.07 11.68 7.92
CA CYS A 146 3.60 11.91 6.56
C CYS A 146 4.56 11.29 5.53
N PRO A 147 4.03 10.64 4.47
CA PRO A 147 4.87 10.06 3.42
C PRO A 147 5.39 11.08 2.41
N THR A 148 4.72 12.24 2.26
CA THR A 148 5.01 13.25 1.25
C THR A 148 4.74 14.67 1.76
N GLU A 149 5.28 15.66 1.05
CA GLU A 149 4.93 17.07 1.27
C GLU A 149 3.45 17.38 1.00
N THR A 150 2.82 16.66 0.07
CA THR A 150 1.37 16.78 -0.17
C THR A 150 0.57 16.40 1.07
N ALA A 151 0.94 15.33 1.75
CA ALA A 151 0.30 14.90 3.00
C ALA A 151 0.45 15.97 4.11
N VAL A 152 1.63 16.58 4.24
CA VAL A 152 1.86 17.69 5.18
C VAL A 152 0.98 18.90 4.85
N LYS A 153 0.88 19.27 3.56
CA LYS A 153 0.02 20.37 3.11
C LYS A 153 -1.45 20.12 3.39
N ASN A 154 -1.93 18.88 3.20
CA ASN A 154 -3.31 18.53 3.54
C ASN A 154 -3.60 18.78 5.04
N LEU A 155 -2.75 18.26 5.92
CA LEU A 155 -2.90 18.47 7.36
C LEU A 155 -2.83 19.95 7.74
N LYS A 156 -1.93 20.72 7.13
CA LYS A 156 -1.85 22.16 7.33
C LYS A 156 -3.15 22.87 6.94
N SER A 157 -3.74 22.52 5.79
CA SER A 157 -5.02 23.08 5.35
C SER A 157 -6.19 22.73 6.28
N GLU A 158 -6.09 21.63 7.02
CA GLU A 158 -7.05 21.18 8.03
C GLU A 158 -6.77 21.76 9.43
N GLY A 159 -5.83 22.70 9.56
CA GLY A 159 -5.54 23.43 10.79
C GLY A 159 -4.67 22.67 11.80
N PHE A 160 -3.95 21.62 11.40
CA PHE A 160 -3.09 20.85 12.30
C PHE A 160 -1.90 21.67 12.86
N GLU A 161 -1.49 22.75 12.20
CA GLU A 161 -0.48 23.67 12.73
C GLU A 161 -0.88 24.35 14.07
N GLN A 162 -2.19 24.41 14.35
CA GLN A 162 -2.72 25.00 15.58
C GLN A 162 -2.97 23.96 16.69
N LYS A 163 -2.68 22.68 16.44
CA LYS A 163 -2.89 21.57 17.37
C LYS A 163 -1.57 21.19 18.05
N PRO A 164 -1.63 20.64 19.27
CA PRO A 164 -0.43 20.15 19.97
C PRO A 164 0.00 18.78 19.44
N VAL A 165 0.17 18.66 18.12
CA VAL A 165 0.58 17.42 17.45
C VAL A 165 1.85 17.63 16.65
N GLN A 166 2.61 16.58 16.42
CA GLN A 166 3.82 16.61 15.60
C GLN A 166 3.51 16.12 14.19
N VAL A 167 3.70 16.98 13.19
CA VAL A 167 3.55 16.64 11.77
C VAL A 167 4.93 16.59 11.14
N LEU A 168 5.33 15.41 10.64
CA LEU A 168 6.69 15.15 10.16
C LEU A 168 6.66 14.50 8.79
N ASN A 169 7.30 15.11 7.79
CA ASN A 169 7.57 14.44 6.53
C ASN A 169 8.78 13.50 6.72
N VAL A 170 8.52 12.21 6.80
CA VAL A 170 9.53 11.18 7.04
C VAL A 170 9.87 10.38 5.77
N GLY A 171 9.08 10.53 4.71
CA GLY A 171 9.10 9.68 3.53
C GLY A 171 8.13 8.50 3.65
N ASP A 172 8.05 7.70 2.59
CA ASP A 172 7.09 6.61 2.47
C ASP A 172 7.75 5.26 2.82
N VAL A 173 7.26 4.63 3.89
CA VAL A 173 7.71 3.29 4.32
C VAL A 173 7.48 2.20 3.26
N MET A 174 6.59 2.42 2.27
CA MET A 174 6.47 1.52 1.12
C MET A 174 7.70 1.58 0.22
N GLN A 175 8.35 2.74 0.08
CA GLN A 175 9.61 2.85 -0.65
C GLN A 175 10.70 2.04 0.06
N ASP A 176 10.84 2.20 1.38
CA ASP A 176 11.77 1.41 2.19
C ASP A 176 11.54 -0.09 2.00
N SER A 177 10.27 -0.52 2.09
CA SER A 177 9.88 -1.92 1.91
C SER A 177 10.20 -2.42 0.52
N SER A 178 9.83 -1.66 -0.51
CA SER A 178 10.08 -2.04 -1.91
C SER A 178 11.58 -2.20 -2.19
N MET A 179 12.42 -1.29 -1.70
CA MET A 179 13.87 -1.36 -1.85
C MET A 179 14.46 -2.55 -1.08
N PHE A 180 14.04 -2.76 0.18
CA PHE A 180 14.49 -3.87 1.02
C PHE A 180 14.15 -5.24 0.42
N PHE A 181 12.94 -5.40 -0.12
CA PHE A 181 12.52 -6.65 -0.74
C PHE A 181 13.04 -6.84 -2.16
N ALA A 182 13.39 -5.76 -2.87
CA ALA A 182 14.01 -5.83 -4.20
C ALA A 182 15.34 -6.59 -4.23
N GLU A 183 16.10 -6.56 -3.12
CA GLU A 183 17.34 -7.32 -2.98
C GLU A 183 17.11 -8.83 -2.76
N ARG A 184 15.91 -9.19 -2.27
CA ARG A 184 15.49 -10.56 -1.95
C ARG A 184 14.57 -11.17 -2.98
N ALA A 185 14.03 -10.35 -3.89
CA ALA A 185 13.13 -10.78 -4.93
C ALA A 185 13.87 -11.65 -5.95
N VAL A 186 13.44 -12.89 -6.09
CA VAL A 186 13.95 -13.85 -7.05
C VAL A 186 12.83 -14.31 -7.98
N LYS A 187 13.18 -14.73 -9.19
CA LYS A 187 12.25 -15.30 -10.14
C LYS A 187 11.84 -16.70 -9.67
N GLY A 188 10.78 -16.76 -8.87
CA GLY A 188 10.23 -18.02 -8.37
C GLY A 188 9.53 -18.86 -9.45
N ASP A 189 9.09 -20.05 -9.07
CA ASP A 189 8.42 -21.00 -9.97
C ASP A 189 7.16 -20.43 -10.63
N ALA A 190 6.43 -19.57 -9.93
CA ALA A 190 5.24 -18.89 -10.46
C ALA A 190 5.57 -17.98 -11.66
N LEU A 191 6.81 -17.55 -11.82
CA LEU A 191 7.25 -16.64 -12.87
C LEU A 191 8.05 -17.34 -14.00
N LYS A 192 8.16 -18.67 -14.02
CA LYS A 192 8.98 -19.41 -15.00
C LYS A 192 8.67 -19.06 -16.46
N SER A 193 7.40 -18.79 -16.77
CA SER A 193 6.96 -18.42 -18.13
C SER A 193 7.16 -16.94 -18.47
N VAL A 194 7.54 -16.11 -17.50
CA VAL A 194 7.74 -14.66 -17.69
C VAL A 194 9.09 -14.42 -18.35
N PRO A 195 9.21 -13.54 -19.36
CA PRO A 195 10.51 -13.13 -19.90
C PRO A 195 11.41 -12.50 -18.83
N GLU A 196 12.73 -12.55 -18.99
CA GLU A 196 13.68 -11.90 -18.08
C GLU A 196 13.62 -10.36 -18.17
N SER A 197 13.24 -9.84 -19.33
CA SER A 197 13.11 -8.41 -19.63
C SER A 197 12.19 -8.22 -20.85
N ASN A 198 11.95 -6.98 -21.23
CA ASN A 198 11.15 -6.61 -22.40
C ASN A 198 9.68 -7.10 -22.28
N PHE A 199 9.04 -6.76 -21.17
CA PHE A 199 7.62 -7.00 -20.95
C PHE A 199 6.99 -5.85 -20.16
N ILE A 200 5.66 -5.82 -20.19
CA ILE A 200 4.85 -4.88 -19.41
C ILE A 200 4.10 -5.67 -18.34
N VAL A 201 4.07 -5.15 -17.13
CA VAL A 201 3.21 -5.69 -16.06
C VAL A 201 1.86 -5.00 -16.11
N ALA A 202 0.78 -5.78 -16.15
CA ALA A 202 -0.57 -5.24 -15.96
C ALA A 202 -1.20 -5.76 -14.68
N THR A 203 -2.02 -4.93 -14.01
CA THR A 203 -2.89 -5.35 -12.90
C THR A 203 -4.30 -4.83 -13.11
N LEU A 204 -5.31 -5.65 -12.81
CA LEU A 204 -6.72 -5.33 -13.04
C LEU A 204 -7.58 -5.97 -11.95
N HIS A 205 -8.11 -5.16 -11.03
CA HIS A 205 -8.87 -5.68 -9.88
C HIS A 205 -9.89 -4.70 -9.27
N ARG A 206 -9.86 -3.41 -9.63
CA ARG A 206 -10.80 -2.41 -9.10
C ARG A 206 -12.21 -2.68 -9.58
N ALA A 207 -13.19 -2.63 -8.65
CA ALA A 207 -14.60 -2.86 -8.93
C ALA A 207 -15.13 -1.90 -10.01
N GLU A 208 -14.69 -0.63 -10.02
CA GLU A 208 -15.06 0.35 -11.04
C GLU A 208 -14.73 -0.08 -12.48
N ASN A 209 -13.70 -0.91 -12.65
CA ASN A 209 -13.29 -1.45 -13.95
C ASN A 209 -13.84 -2.86 -14.19
N THR A 210 -13.86 -3.72 -13.15
CA THR A 210 -14.24 -5.13 -13.30
C THR A 210 -15.74 -5.38 -13.27
N ASP A 211 -16.51 -4.50 -12.61
CA ASP A 211 -17.96 -4.65 -12.47
C ASP A 211 -18.72 -3.91 -13.60
N ASP A 212 -18.02 -3.09 -14.40
CA ASP A 212 -18.54 -2.46 -15.61
C ASP A 212 -18.06 -3.22 -16.87
N PRO A 213 -18.97 -3.92 -17.61
CA PRO A 213 -18.59 -4.71 -18.77
C PRO A 213 -17.98 -3.88 -19.92
N VAL A 214 -18.36 -2.60 -20.06
CA VAL A 214 -17.84 -1.72 -21.11
C VAL A 214 -16.40 -1.33 -20.79
N ARG A 215 -16.14 -0.90 -19.54
CA ARG A 215 -14.80 -0.56 -19.09
C ARG A 215 -13.88 -1.78 -19.15
N LEU A 216 -14.33 -2.92 -18.62
CA LEU A 216 -13.54 -4.15 -18.61
C LEU A 216 -13.16 -4.59 -20.03
N LYS A 217 -14.13 -4.56 -20.97
CA LYS A 217 -13.87 -4.89 -22.39
C LYS A 217 -12.84 -3.95 -23.00
N ALA A 218 -12.99 -2.64 -22.80
CA ALA A 218 -12.08 -1.64 -23.35
C ALA A 218 -10.64 -1.82 -22.84
N ILE A 219 -10.48 -2.12 -21.55
CA ILE A 219 -9.17 -2.43 -20.96
C ILE A 219 -8.58 -3.73 -21.53
N VAL A 220 -9.37 -4.80 -21.63
CA VAL A 220 -8.90 -6.08 -22.20
C VAL A 220 -8.49 -5.91 -23.66
N ASP A 221 -9.26 -5.18 -24.47
CA ASP A 221 -8.91 -4.87 -25.87
C ASP A 221 -7.58 -4.12 -25.95
N ALA A 222 -7.36 -3.12 -25.08
CA ALA A 222 -6.10 -2.38 -25.01
C ALA A 222 -4.91 -3.30 -24.64
N LEU A 223 -5.04 -4.13 -23.61
CA LEU A 223 -3.98 -5.03 -23.16
C LEU A 223 -3.64 -6.09 -24.22
N ASN A 224 -4.65 -6.64 -24.91
CA ASN A 224 -4.45 -7.55 -26.04
C ASN A 224 -3.66 -6.87 -27.17
N TYR A 225 -4.05 -5.64 -27.54
CA TYR A 225 -3.34 -4.89 -28.57
C TYR A 225 -1.87 -4.62 -28.17
N ILE A 226 -1.64 -4.20 -26.92
CA ILE A 226 -0.30 -3.93 -26.41
C ILE A 226 0.55 -5.22 -26.46
N HIS A 227 -0.03 -6.36 -26.03
CA HIS A 227 0.65 -7.64 -26.05
C HIS A 227 1.10 -8.06 -27.44
N GLN A 228 0.24 -7.87 -28.45
CA GLN A 228 0.48 -8.30 -29.83
C GLN A 228 1.40 -7.36 -30.61
N HIS A 229 1.36 -6.05 -30.34
CA HIS A 229 1.94 -5.05 -31.23
C HIS A 229 3.01 -4.16 -30.59
N ILE A 230 3.20 -4.24 -29.26
CA ILE A 230 4.15 -3.37 -28.56
C ILE A 230 5.16 -4.21 -27.80
N LEU A 231 4.75 -4.81 -26.68
CA LEU A 231 5.57 -5.71 -25.84
C LEU A 231 4.68 -6.77 -25.18
N PRO A 232 5.23 -7.94 -24.87
CA PRO A 232 4.52 -8.96 -24.09
C PRO A 232 3.95 -8.36 -22.80
N VAL A 233 2.68 -8.62 -22.51
CA VAL A 233 2.01 -8.23 -21.27
C VAL A 233 1.93 -9.42 -20.34
N VAL A 234 2.31 -9.22 -19.09
CA VAL A 234 2.18 -10.18 -17.99
C VAL A 234 1.10 -9.67 -17.03
N LEU A 235 0.07 -10.45 -16.83
CA LEU A 235 -1.12 -10.10 -16.05
C LEU A 235 -1.34 -11.11 -14.91
N PRO A 236 -0.82 -10.86 -13.69
CA PRO A 236 -1.29 -11.55 -12.50
C PRO A 236 -2.77 -11.21 -12.27
N LEU A 237 -3.64 -12.22 -12.31
CA LEU A 237 -5.08 -12.01 -12.34
C LEU A 237 -5.79 -12.73 -11.19
N HIS A 238 -6.54 -11.97 -10.40
CA HIS A 238 -7.32 -12.54 -9.30
C HIS A 238 -8.47 -13.42 -9.83
N PRO A 239 -8.79 -14.56 -9.17
CA PRO A 239 -9.85 -15.48 -9.60
C PRO A 239 -11.22 -14.82 -9.79
N ARG A 240 -11.56 -13.79 -8.99
CA ARG A 240 -12.80 -13.00 -9.17
C ARG A 240 -12.82 -12.33 -10.54
N THR A 241 -11.78 -11.60 -10.91
CA THR A 241 -11.68 -10.92 -12.20
C THR A 241 -11.67 -11.91 -13.36
N GLN A 242 -10.97 -13.04 -13.20
CA GLN A 242 -10.95 -14.11 -14.20
C GLN A 242 -12.34 -14.68 -14.47
N LYS A 243 -13.17 -14.88 -13.43
CA LYS A 243 -14.57 -15.33 -13.58
C LYS A 243 -15.41 -14.30 -14.36
N VAL A 244 -15.25 -13.01 -14.06
CA VAL A 244 -15.98 -11.94 -14.77
C VAL A 244 -15.58 -11.88 -16.24
N VAL A 245 -14.28 -11.90 -16.54
CA VAL A 245 -13.75 -11.94 -17.92
C VAL A 245 -14.34 -13.13 -18.70
N LYS A 246 -14.35 -14.34 -18.10
CA LYS A 246 -14.95 -15.54 -18.70
C LYS A 246 -16.44 -15.40 -18.92
N SER A 247 -17.19 -14.85 -17.96
CA SER A 247 -18.66 -14.68 -18.08
C SER A 247 -19.08 -13.74 -19.20
N LEU A 248 -18.21 -12.78 -19.54
CA LEU A 248 -18.39 -11.85 -20.64
C LEU A 248 -17.86 -12.36 -21.99
N GLY A 249 -17.30 -13.58 -22.03
CA GLY A 249 -16.71 -14.15 -23.24
C GLY A 249 -15.47 -13.42 -23.74
N LEU A 250 -14.81 -12.62 -22.91
CA LEU A 250 -13.61 -11.87 -23.28
C LEU A 250 -12.40 -12.81 -23.34
N LYS A 251 -11.59 -12.67 -24.39
CA LYS A 251 -10.36 -13.43 -24.57
C LYS A 251 -9.16 -12.65 -24.07
N LEU A 252 -8.37 -13.26 -23.18
CA LEU A 252 -7.07 -12.75 -22.75
C LEU A 252 -5.98 -13.41 -23.60
N GLU A 253 -5.26 -12.62 -24.40
CA GLU A 253 -4.23 -13.11 -25.32
C GLU A 253 -2.82 -12.95 -24.73
N MET A 254 -2.70 -12.18 -23.65
CA MET A 254 -1.46 -11.96 -22.90
C MET A 254 -1.13 -13.14 -21.96
N LEU A 255 0.05 -13.11 -21.37
CA LEU A 255 0.47 -14.07 -20.35
C LEU A 255 -0.26 -13.81 -19.03
N VAL A 256 -1.26 -14.62 -18.74
CA VAL A 256 -2.02 -14.57 -17.47
C VAL A 256 -1.35 -15.47 -16.46
N LEU A 257 -1.09 -14.94 -15.27
CA LEU A 257 -0.58 -15.67 -14.11
C LEU A 257 -1.67 -15.80 -13.04
N GLU A 258 -1.59 -16.82 -12.23
CA GLU A 258 -2.29 -16.87 -10.95
C GLU A 258 -1.80 -15.71 -10.06
N PRO A 259 -2.57 -15.32 -9.01
CA PRO A 259 -2.11 -14.30 -8.07
C PRO A 259 -0.72 -14.62 -7.52
N VAL A 260 0.19 -13.69 -7.69
CA VAL A 260 1.59 -13.84 -7.24
C VAL A 260 1.79 -13.28 -5.84
N GLY A 261 2.82 -13.74 -5.15
CA GLY A 261 3.25 -13.20 -3.87
C GLY A 261 3.89 -11.81 -4.01
N TYR A 262 4.19 -11.17 -2.85
CA TYR A 262 4.77 -9.83 -2.87
C TYR A 262 6.18 -9.81 -3.50
N LEU A 263 7.02 -10.80 -3.19
CA LEU A 263 8.37 -10.87 -3.75
C LEU A 263 8.37 -11.11 -5.26
N GLU A 264 7.46 -11.93 -5.76
CA GLU A 264 7.27 -12.12 -7.20
C GLU A 264 6.76 -10.82 -7.88
N MET A 265 5.85 -10.09 -7.24
CA MET A 265 5.39 -8.79 -7.77
C MET A 265 6.54 -7.78 -7.80
N ILE A 266 7.37 -7.70 -6.77
CA ILE A 266 8.58 -6.87 -6.74
C ILE A 266 9.53 -7.24 -7.87
N TRP A 267 9.74 -8.56 -8.11
CA TRP A 267 10.55 -9.02 -9.22
C TRP A 267 9.99 -8.55 -10.57
N LEU A 268 8.68 -8.70 -10.78
CA LEU A 268 8.01 -8.25 -12.01
C LEU A 268 8.19 -6.75 -12.23
N LEU A 269 7.94 -5.92 -11.20
CA LEU A 269 8.08 -4.46 -11.28
C LEU A 269 9.52 -4.02 -11.53
N LYS A 270 10.49 -4.70 -10.94
CA LYS A 270 11.92 -4.41 -11.14
C LYS A 270 12.37 -4.67 -12.59
N HIS A 271 11.85 -5.71 -13.24
CA HIS A 271 12.33 -6.18 -14.54
C HIS A 271 11.44 -5.76 -15.73
N CYS A 272 10.22 -5.26 -15.51
CA CYS A 272 9.36 -4.78 -16.59
C CYS A 272 9.88 -3.46 -17.20
N ASN A 273 9.34 -3.09 -18.38
CA ASN A 273 9.61 -1.81 -19.03
C ASN A 273 8.62 -0.72 -18.61
N ALA A 274 7.36 -1.11 -18.39
CA ALA A 274 6.29 -0.20 -17.98
C ALA A 274 5.23 -0.98 -17.19
N VAL A 275 4.37 -0.24 -16.51
CA VAL A 275 3.24 -0.78 -15.75
C VAL A 275 1.93 -0.21 -16.27
N VAL A 276 0.91 -1.06 -16.46
CA VAL A 276 -0.46 -0.68 -16.79
C VAL A 276 -1.37 -1.16 -15.67
N SER A 277 -1.90 -0.26 -14.84
CA SER A 277 -2.49 -0.66 -13.56
C SER A 277 -3.69 0.17 -13.15
N ASP A 278 -4.64 -0.45 -12.43
CA ASP A 278 -5.70 0.23 -11.69
C ASP A 278 -5.43 0.26 -10.16
N SER A 279 -4.30 -0.27 -9.72
CA SER A 279 -3.91 -0.33 -8.30
C SER A 279 -3.32 0.99 -7.79
N GLY A 280 -3.79 1.48 -6.63
CA GLY A 280 -3.18 2.63 -5.97
C GLY A 280 -1.74 2.38 -5.54
N GLY A 281 -1.45 1.23 -4.91
CA GLY A 281 -0.11 0.90 -4.42
C GLY A 281 0.90 0.69 -5.54
N VAL A 282 0.52 -0.04 -6.59
CA VAL A 282 1.40 -0.36 -7.73
C VAL A 282 1.89 0.88 -8.46
N GLN A 283 1.11 1.98 -8.48
CA GLN A 283 1.55 3.26 -9.05
C GLN A 283 2.83 3.79 -8.39
N LYS A 284 2.89 3.79 -7.05
CA LYS A 284 4.08 4.18 -6.30
C LYS A 284 5.22 3.18 -6.48
N GLU A 285 4.92 1.89 -6.37
CA GLU A 285 5.93 0.84 -6.51
C GLU A 285 6.57 0.87 -7.89
N ALA A 286 5.82 1.13 -8.97
CA ALA A 286 6.36 1.35 -10.30
C ALA A 286 7.37 2.51 -10.30
N PHE A 287 7.03 3.64 -9.69
CA PHE A 287 7.91 4.79 -9.56
C PHE A 287 9.19 4.46 -8.75
N PHE A 288 9.09 3.71 -7.66
CA PHE A 288 10.25 3.29 -6.86
C PHE A 288 11.26 2.48 -7.68
N PHE A 289 10.77 1.68 -8.63
CA PHE A 289 11.59 0.94 -9.59
C PHE A 289 11.89 1.70 -10.89
N LYS A 290 11.62 3.01 -10.93
CA LYS A 290 11.86 3.88 -12.09
C LYS A 290 11.13 3.39 -13.35
N LYS A 291 9.90 2.88 -13.18
CA LYS A 291 9.04 2.42 -14.27
C LYS A 291 7.90 3.41 -14.49
N PRO A 292 7.63 3.79 -15.75
CA PRO A 292 6.45 4.58 -16.06
C PRO A 292 5.18 3.78 -15.79
N CYS A 293 4.13 4.45 -15.30
CA CYS A 293 2.86 3.83 -15.01
C CYS A 293 1.71 4.46 -15.82
N ILE A 294 0.97 3.63 -16.52
CA ILE A 294 -0.27 3.98 -17.20
C ILE A 294 -1.42 3.55 -16.29
N THR A 295 -2.10 4.53 -15.69
CA THR A 295 -3.10 4.29 -14.66
C THR A 295 -4.50 4.27 -15.28
N MET A 296 -5.12 3.08 -15.26
CA MET A 296 -6.47 2.82 -15.78
C MET A 296 -7.55 3.26 -14.77
N ARG A 297 -7.44 4.51 -14.31
CA ARG A 297 -8.37 5.15 -13.36
C ARG A 297 -8.70 6.56 -13.85
N ASP A 298 -9.85 7.09 -13.42
CA ASP A 298 -10.27 8.45 -13.73
C ASP A 298 -9.62 9.48 -12.79
N GLN A 299 -9.18 9.04 -11.60
CA GLN A 299 -8.51 9.85 -10.58
C GLN A 299 -7.49 9.03 -9.78
N THR A 300 -6.56 9.71 -9.13
CA THR A 300 -5.57 9.08 -8.24
C THR A 300 -5.30 9.94 -7.02
N GLU A 301 -4.96 9.32 -5.91
CA GLU A 301 -4.45 9.93 -4.69
C GLU A 301 -2.98 10.41 -4.82
N TRP A 302 -2.27 9.93 -5.83
CA TRP A 302 -0.84 10.22 -6.07
C TRP A 302 -0.65 11.30 -7.13
N VAL A 303 -1.14 12.51 -6.83
CA VAL A 303 -1.12 13.65 -7.76
C VAL A 303 0.29 14.08 -8.13
N GLU A 304 1.25 13.93 -7.23
CA GLU A 304 2.66 14.24 -7.45
C GLU A 304 3.28 13.38 -8.57
N LEU A 305 2.85 12.14 -8.75
CA LEU A 305 3.33 11.29 -9.85
C LEU A 305 2.81 11.75 -11.21
N ILE A 306 1.59 12.30 -11.24
CA ILE A 306 1.01 12.89 -12.45
C ILE A 306 1.73 14.21 -12.79
N GLU A 307 1.94 15.09 -11.80
CA GLU A 307 2.61 16.38 -11.97
C GLU A 307 4.06 16.21 -12.46
N GLN A 308 4.76 15.16 -12.02
CA GLN A 308 6.08 14.82 -12.53
C GLN A 308 6.02 14.08 -13.87
N GLY A 309 4.84 13.78 -14.38
CA GLY A 309 4.63 13.09 -15.65
C GLY A 309 5.16 11.66 -15.66
N VAL A 310 5.44 11.05 -14.52
CA VAL A 310 5.91 9.65 -14.40
C VAL A 310 4.75 8.66 -14.40
N ASN A 311 3.55 9.17 -14.16
CA ASN A 311 2.30 8.44 -14.21
C ASN A 311 1.30 9.22 -15.09
N VAL A 312 0.39 8.53 -15.77
CA VAL A 312 -0.66 9.15 -16.59
C VAL A 312 -2.00 8.48 -16.34
N LEU A 313 -3.08 9.28 -16.22
CA LEU A 313 -4.43 8.79 -16.07
C LEU A 313 -5.06 8.57 -17.46
N THR A 314 -5.56 7.38 -17.71
CA THR A 314 -6.21 7.02 -18.97
C THR A 314 -7.68 6.65 -18.81
N GLY A 315 -8.13 6.39 -17.58
CA GLY A 315 -9.41 5.73 -17.39
C GLY A 315 -9.42 4.36 -18.06
N ALA A 316 -10.57 3.92 -18.53
CA ALA A 316 -10.76 2.70 -19.31
C ALA A 316 -10.81 2.98 -20.83
N ASP A 317 -10.11 4.01 -21.29
CA ASP A 317 -10.09 4.39 -22.72
C ASP A 317 -9.01 3.57 -23.46
N THR A 318 -9.44 2.68 -24.35
CA THR A 318 -8.57 1.78 -25.13
C THR A 318 -7.48 2.54 -25.87
N GLN A 319 -7.82 3.63 -26.56
CA GLN A 319 -6.86 4.40 -27.37
C GLN A 319 -5.83 5.09 -26.49
N LYS A 320 -6.26 5.75 -25.42
CA LYS A 320 -5.35 6.40 -24.47
C LYS A 320 -4.40 5.40 -23.81
N ILE A 321 -4.89 4.23 -23.39
CA ILE A 321 -4.04 3.19 -22.79
C ILE A 321 -2.94 2.79 -23.78
N ILE A 322 -3.28 2.55 -25.06
CA ILE A 322 -2.32 2.17 -26.09
C ILE A 322 -1.33 3.29 -26.39
N GLU A 323 -1.81 4.51 -26.64
CA GLU A 323 -0.99 5.67 -27.01
C GLU A 323 -0.01 6.03 -25.89
N TYR A 324 -0.49 6.14 -24.66
CA TYR A 324 0.38 6.45 -23.52
C TYR A 324 1.35 5.31 -23.18
N THR A 325 0.95 4.05 -23.38
CA THR A 325 1.91 2.94 -23.24
C THR A 325 3.08 3.10 -24.21
N LYS A 326 2.81 3.38 -25.49
CA LYS A 326 3.88 3.63 -26.47
C LYS A 326 4.75 4.83 -26.11
N ALA A 327 4.12 5.94 -25.75
CA ALA A 327 4.83 7.20 -25.47
C ALA A 327 5.71 7.12 -24.20
N MET A 328 5.33 6.27 -23.24
CA MET A 328 6.02 6.19 -21.94
C MET A 328 7.12 5.12 -21.89
N LEU A 329 7.18 4.17 -22.86
CA LEU A 329 8.15 3.06 -22.81
C LEU A 329 9.62 3.51 -22.73
N ASP A 330 9.96 4.56 -23.46
CA ASP A 330 11.35 5.08 -23.53
C ASP A 330 11.59 6.21 -22.51
N LYS A 331 10.61 6.53 -21.69
CA LYS A 331 10.72 7.61 -20.72
C LYS A 331 11.62 7.21 -19.57
N LYS A 332 12.70 7.96 -19.37
CA LYS A 332 13.52 7.83 -18.17
C LYS A 332 12.81 8.47 -16.99
N ILE A 333 12.65 7.69 -15.92
CA ILE A 333 12.07 8.14 -14.68
C ILE A 333 13.17 8.54 -13.71
N GLU A 334 13.16 9.80 -13.31
CA GLU A 334 14.08 10.39 -12.32
C GLU A 334 13.26 10.92 -11.14
N ASP A 335 13.87 11.01 -9.98
CA ASP A 335 13.28 11.57 -8.76
C ASP A 335 14.18 12.69 -8.20
N PRO A 336 14.28 13.84 -8.88
CA PRO A 336 15.12 14.94 -8.42
C PRO A 336 14.59 15.60 -7.15
N LEU A 337 13.31 15.42 -6.83
CA LEU A 337 12.65 15.99 -5.66
C LEU A 337 12.66 15.06 -4.45
N ASN A 338 13.12 13.81 -4.65
CA ASN A 338 13.07 12.78 -3.60
C ASN A 338 11.67 12.65 -2.96
N LEU A 339 10.65 12.50 -3.82
CA LEU A 339 9.23 12.61 -3.48
C LEU A 339 8.81 11.78 -2.27
N TYR A 340 9.42 10.63 -2.09
CA TYR A 340 9.05 9.65 -1.05
C TYR A 340 10.18 9.36 -0.04
N GLY A 341 11.23 10.23 0.02
CA GLY A 341 12.26 10.17 1.06
C GLY A 341 13.43 9.22 0.80
N GLY A 342 13.52 8.59 -0.39
CA GLY A 342 14.69 7.82 -0.82
C GLY A 342 14.98 6.55 -0.02
N GLY A 343 13.98 5.95 0.63
CA GLY A 343 14.14 4.70 1.37
C GLY A 343 14.70 4.88 2.79
N ASN A 344 14.46 6.03 3.43
CA ASN A 344 14.92 6.32 4.78
C ASN A 344 13.77 6.54 5.78
N ALA A 345 12.52 6.31 5.39
CA ALA A 345 11.34 6.60 6.20
C ALA A 345 11.36 5.84 7.53
N SER A 346 11.64 4.54 7.53
CA SER A 346 11.72 3.70 8.73
C SER A 346 12.80 4.19 9.70
N SER A 347 13.96 4.58 9.19
CA SER A 347 15.06 5.13 10.00
C SER A 347 14.67 6.48 10.62
N ASN A 348 14.05 7.38 9.84
CA ASN A 348 13.59 8.69 10.31
C ASN A 348 12.52 8.55 11.41
N ILE A 349 11.56 7.63 11.25
CA ILE A 349 10.53 7.32 12.25
C ILE A 349 11.18 6.87 13.56
N VAL A 350 12.07 5.87 13.51
CA VAL A 350 12.70 5.29 14.70
C VAL A 350 13.61 6.31 15.39
N GLN A 351 14.36 7.10 14.64
CA GLN A 351 15.20 8.16 15.18
C GLN A 351 14.34 9.21 15.91
N TYR A 352 13.22 9.63 15.34
CA TYR A 352 12.31 10.56 15.99
C TYR A 352 11.71 9.94 17.27
N LEU A 353 11.20 8.71 17.23
CA LEU A 353 10.66 8.03 18.41
C LEU A 353 11.70 7.94 19.53
N LYS A 354 12.96 7.67 19.20
CA LYS A 354 14.06 7.63 20.18
C LYS A 354 14.32 9.02 20.78
N SER A 355 14.19 10.11 20.03
CA SER A 355 14.40 11.47 20.54
C SER A 355 13.31 11.94 21.51
N THR A 356 12.19 11.21 21.62
CA THR A 356 11.06 11.50 22.53
C THR A 356 11.12 10.67 23.83
N LEU A 357 12.21 9.93 24.05
CA LEU A 357 12.49 9.23 25.32
C LEU A 357 12.90 10.25 26.37
#